data_497f3ca2e9899f92a87a84c09730460b
#
_entry.id   497f3ca2e9899f92a87a84c09730460b
#
_cell.length_a   1.000
_cell.length_b   1.000
_cell.length_c   1.000
_cell.angle_alpha   90.00
_cell.angle_beta   90.00
_cell.angle_gamma   90.00
#
_symmetry.space_group_name_H-M   'P 1'
#
loop_
_entity.id
_entity.type
_entity.pdbx_description
1 polymer ?
#
loop_
_entity_poly.entity_id
_entity_poly.type
_entity_poly.pdbx_seq_one_letter_code
_entity_poly.pdbx_strand_id
1 'polypeptide(L)'
;MKNLFVILGNQLFHPKLLKEKGCTDVFMAEDFGLCTYVKHHKLKIYFFLCCMREYADELRTAGINVHYFKLSERDKNQPYAEFLCSFLSEKKVANLNLFEIEDKSFELPFLKVLENAGITYSIIDSPMFMFSRKDFSDFHKGVKQFRMNSFYIFGRKKFNILLDNDQKPVGGKWSYDADNRKKIPPNTAIPELPKYNISMYHESVSKLINQHFSDHPGELTEIWFPVRREDASNQLETFLQERLNCFGIYEDALVEGKNFLFHSCLSLLLNACLLYTSDAADDLYR
;
A
#
# COMPACT_ATOMS: atom_id res chain seq x y z
N MET A 1 6.89 11.96 -25.56
CA MET A 1 6.24 10.90 -24.76
C MET A 1 4.74 11.17 -24.75
N LYS A 2 3.91 10.16 -25.12
CA LYS A 2 2.48 10.43 -25.35
C LYS A 2 1.61 10.28 -24.10
N ASN A 3 1.89 9.31 -23.25
CA ASN A 3 1.05 8.97 -22.08
C ASN A 3 1.94 8.50 -20.93
N LEU A 4 2.14 9.35 -19.94
CA LEU A 4 2.98 9.07 -18.77
C LEU A 4 2.11 8.89 -17.54
N PHE A 5 2.39 7.87 -16.75
CA PHE A 5 1.83 7.68 -15.42
C PHE A 5 2.87 7.97 -14.35
N VAL A 6 2.51 8.75 -13.35
CA VAL A 6 3.31 8.86 -12.12
C VAL A 6 2.82 7.82 -11.13
N ILE A 7 3.73 6.97 -10.68
CA ILE A 7 3.45 5.95 -9.67
C ILE A 7 4.22 6.28 -8.41
N LEU A 8 3.50 6.50 -7.33
CA LEU A 8 4.08 6.75 -6.00
C LEU A 8 4.44 5.44 -5.29
N GLY A 9 5.30 5.51 -4.29
CA GLY A 9 5.77 4.33 -3.55
C GLY A 9 4.68 3.54 -2.81
N ASN A 10 3.52 4.13 -2.61
CA ASN A 10 2.34 3.49 -2.04
C ASN A 10 1.24 3.16 -3.08
N GLN A 11 1.58 3.12 -4.36
CA GLN A 11 0.65 2.86 -5.47
C GLN A 11 1.18 1.77 -6.41
N LEU A 12 1.79 0.73 -5.84
CA LEU A 12 2.43 -0.34 -6.61
C LEU A 12 1.37 -1.34 -7.09
N PHE A 13 0.38 -0.86 -7.87
CA PHE A 13 -0.72 -1.65 -8.40
C PHE A 13 -0.25 -2.68 -9.42
N HIS A 14 -1.04 -3.74 -9.60
CA HIS A 14 -0.71 -4.79 -10.57
C HIS A 14 -0.51 -4.22 -11.98
N PRO A 15 0.54 -4.60 -12.74
CA PRO A 15 0.83 -4.07 -14.08
C PRO A 15 -0.33 -4.19 -15.08
N LYS A 16 -1.20 -5.19 -14.91
CA LYS A 16 -2.41 -5.38 -15.72
C LYS A 16 -3.33 -4.16 -15.64
N LEU A 17 -3.56 -3.62 -14.44
CA LEU A 17 -4.38 -2.41 -14.25
C LEU A 17 -3.82 -1.22 -15.04
N LEU A 18 -2.50 -1.00 -14.99
CA LEU A 18 -1.88 0.09 -15.72
C LEU A 18 -2.05 -0.07 -17.22
N LYS A 19 -1.90 -1.31 -17.74
CA LYS A 19 -2.12 -1.62 -19.17
C LYS A 19 -3.55 -1.38 -19.60
N GLU A 20 -4.52 -1.77 -18.78
CA GLU A 20 -5.96 -1.53 -19.04
C GLU A 20 -6.29 -0.04 -19.12
N LYS A 21 -5.52 0.81 -18.42
CA LYS A 21 -5.60 2.28 -18.49
C LYS A 21 -4.77 2.88 -19.63
N GLY A 22 -4.18 2.05 -20.50
CA GLY A 22 -3.36 2.50 -21.63
C GLY A 22 -1.99 3.06 -21.25
N CYS A 23 -1.44 2.65 -20.11
CA CYS A 23 -0.11 3.04 -19.65
C CYS A 23 0.97 2.46 -20.57
N THR A 24 1.84 3.32 -21.10
CA THR A 24 3.03 2.93 -21.86
C THR A 24 4.32 3.26 -21.16
N ASP A 25 4.30 4.35 -20.40
CA ASP A 25 5.45 4.93 -19.72
C ASP A 25 5.10 5.26 -18.27
N VAL A 26 5.99 4.92 -17.36
CA VAL A 26 5.86 5.19 -15.92
C VAL A 26 7.05 6.02 -15.45
N PHE A 27 6.75 7.05 -14.65
CA PHE A 27 7.71 7.78 -13.84
C PHE A 27 7.62 7.31 -12.40
N MET A 28 8.76 6.95 -11.82
CA MET A 28 8.93 6.63 -10.41
C MET A 28 10.21 7.26 -9.89
N ALA A 29 10.18 7.86 -8.72
CA ALA A 29 11.37 8.42 -8.10
C ALA A 29 11.36 8.17 -6.59
N GLU A 30 12.51 7.74 -6.07
CA GLU A 30 12.79 7.76 -4.64
C GLU A 30 13.00 9.23 -4.22
N ASP A 31 12.62 9.59 -2.99
CA ASP A 31 12.66 10.99 -2.54
C ASP A 31 13.14 11.14 -1.09
N PHE A 32 14.09 12.04 -0.87
CA PHE A 32 14.61 12.32 0.47
C PHE A 32 13.57 12.95 1.38
N GLY A 33 12.77 13.89 0.86
CA GLY A 33 11.73 14.56 1.65
C GLY A 33 10.70 13.56 2.19
N LEU A 34 10.27 12.61 1.36
CA LEU A 34 9.35 11.54 1.78
C LEU A 34 9.98 10.55 2.77
N CYS A 35 11.31 10.42 2.78
CA CYS A 35 12.02 9.60 3.76
C CYS A 35 12.29 10.33 5.08
N THR A 36 12.22 11.66 5.14
CA THR A 36 12.76 12.49 6.24
C THR A 36 11.78 13.47 6.87
N TYR A 37 10.55 13.63 6.34
CA TYR A 37 9.55 14.53 6.96
C TYR A 37 9.22 14.17 8.43
N VAL A 38 9.45 12.90 8.79
CA VAL A 38 9.60 12.40 10.16
C VAL A 38 10.75 11.40 10.18
N LYS A 39 11.33 11.11 11.36
CA LYS A 39 12.33 10.04 11.49
C LYS A 39 11.66 8.67 11.42
N HIS A 40 11.41 8.20 10.20
CA HIS A 40 10.86 6.86 9.97
C HIS A 40 11.81 5.77 10.48
N HIS A 41 11.26 4.65 10.95
CA HIS A 41 12.04 3.46 11.24
C HIS A 41 12.78 2.97 9.97
N LYS A 42 14.05 2.54 10.12
CA LYS A 42 14.87 2.07 8.98
C LYS A 42 14.21 0.97 8.16
N LEU A 43 13.52 0.03 8.82
CA LEU A 43 12.77 -1.04 8.11
C LEU A 43 11.64 -0.48 7.23
N LYS A 44 10.99 0.64 7.61
CA LYS A 44 9.97 1.27 6.77
C LYS A 44 10.57 1.85 5.50
N ILE A 45 11.70 2.55 5.61
CA ILE A 45 12.42 3.10 4.45
C ILE A 45 12.90 1.95 3.55
N TYR A 46 13.49 0.91 4.15
CA TYR A 46 13.92 -0.29 3.45
C TYR A 46 12.79 -0.94 2.68
N PHE A 47 11.64 -1.15 3.34
CA PHE A 47 10.46 -1.75 2.72
C PHE A 47 10.05 -1.00 1.46
N PHE A 48 9.80 0.30 1.55
CA PHE A 48 9.35 1.08 0.40
C PHE A 48 10.38 1.13 -0.72
N LEU A 49 11.66 1.33 -0.42
CA LEU A 49 12.70 1.39 -1.45
C LEU A 49 12.88 0.04 -2.17
N CYS A 50 12.86 -1.08 -1.43
CA CYS A 50 12.91 -2.41 -2.04
C CYS A 50 11.65 -2.68 -2.88
N CYS A 51 10.45 -2.43 -2.34
CA CYS A 51 9.20 -2.63 -3.08
C CYS A 51 9.16 -1.81 -4.38
N MET A 52 9.57 -0.54 -4.33
CA MET A 52 9.58 0.32 -5.52
C MET A 52 10.55 -0.19 -6.60
N ARG A 53 11.73 -0.68 -6.21
CA ARG A 53 12.72 -1.22 -7.16
C ARG A 53 12.27 -2.54 -7.77
N GLU A 54 11.79 -3.48 -6.96
CA GLU A 54 11.22 -4.75 -7.42
C GLU A 54 10.02 -4.51 -8.35
N TYR A 55 9.15 -3.56 -8.01
CA TYR A 55 8.01 -3.19 -8.83
C TYR A 55 8.42 -2.55 -10.16
N ALA A 56 9.47 -1.74 -10.18
CA ALA A 56 9.99 -1.20 -11.43
C ALA A 56 10.44 -2.30 -12.39
N ASP A 57 11.01 -3.40 -11.87
CA ASP A 57 11.37 -4.56 -12.67
C ASP A 57 10.15 -5.39 -13.08
N GLU A 58 9.15 -5.52 -12.21
CA GLU A 58 7.85 -6.12 -12.53
C GLU A 58 7.19 -5.40 -13.73
N LEU A 59 7.19 -4.06 -13.71
CA LEU A 59 6.66 -3.24 -14.81
C LEU A 59 7.45 -3.43 -16.13
N ARG A 60 8.79 -3.45 -16.06
CA ARG A 60 9.65 -3.68 -17.22
C ARG A 60 9.40 -5.06 -17.82
N THR A 61 9.31 -6.08 -16.99
CA THR A 61 8.98 -7.45 -17.39
C THR A 61 7.60 -7.51 -18.05
N ALA A 62 6.67 -6.70 -17.58
CA ALA A 62 5.36 -6.55 -18.19
C ALA A 62 5.37 -5.73 -19.49
N GLY A 63 6.51 -5.22 -19.95
CA GLY A 63 6.64 -4.45 -21.19
C GLY A 63 6.25 -2.97 -21.07
N ILE A 64 6.22 -2.43 -19.87
CA ILE A 64 6.01 -1.00 -19.60
C ILE A 64 7.38 -0.31 -19.52
N ASN A 65 7.54 0.84 -20.16
CA ASN A 65 8.76 1.63 -20.08
C ASN A 65 8.81 2.37 -18.74
N VAL A 66 9.88 2.19 -17.94
CA VAL A 66 9.99 2.73 -16.59
C VAL A 66 11.15 3.71 -16.46
N HIS A 67 10.83 4.96 -16.20
CA HIS A 67 11.76 6.02 -15.84
C HIS A 67 11.88 6.03 -14.31
N TYR A 68 12.84 5.27 -13.80
CA TYR A 68 13.06 5.10 -12.35
C TYR A 68 14.30 5.88 -11.92
N PHE A 69 14.16 6.69 -10.85
CA PHE A 69 15.23 7.49 -10.29
C PHE A 69 15.50 7.11 -8.84
N LYS A 70 16.71 6.60 -8.58
CA LYS A 70 17.16 6.23 -7.23
C LYS A 70 17.50 7.47 -6.42
N LEU A 71 17.50 7.35 -5.08
CA LEU A 71 17.94 8.43 -4.18
C LEU A 71 19.35 8.94 -4.50
N SER A 72 20.27 8.06 -4.92
CA SER A 72 21.63 8.43 -5.33
C SER A 72 21.69 9.32 -6.58
N GLU A 73 20.62 9.37 -7.36
CA GLU A 73 20.48 10.16 -8.59
C GLU A 73 19.67 11.44 -8.37
N ARG A 74 19.30 11.71 -7.10
CA ARG A 74 18.45 12.83 -6.71
C ARG A 74 19.22 13.87 -5.91
N ASP A 75 18.94 15.14 -6.17
CA ASP A 75 19.32 16.22 -5.26
C ASP A 75 18.47 16.15 -3.99
N LYS A 76 19.12 16.13 -2.82
CA LYS A 76 18.45 16.09 -1.52
C LYS A 76 17.53 17.27 -1.25
N ASN A 77 17.84 18.41 -1.86
CA ASN A 77 17.11 19.67 -1.65
C ASN A 77 16.02 19.90 -2.70
N GLN A 78 15.93 19.06 -3.73
CA GLN A 78 14.91 19.20 -4.76
C GLN A 78 13.65 18.42 -4.39
N PRO A 79 12.51 19.06 -4.11
CA PRO A 79 11.25 18.41 -3.82
C PRO A 79 10.79 17.49 -4.97
N TYR A 80 10.04 16.44 -4.62
CA TYR A 80 9.54 15.46 -5.58
C TYR A 80 8.80 16.10 -6.77
N ALA A 81 7.86 17.02 -6.49
CA ALA A 81 7.06 17.67 -7.52
C ALA A 81 7.89 18.52 -8.48
N GLU A 82 8.90 19.24 -7.98
CA GLU A 82 9.80 20.05 -8.81
C GLU A 82 10.67 19.18 -9.72
N PHE A 83 11.15 18.04 -9.20
CA PHE A 83 11.88 17.07 -10.00
C PHE A 83 11.01 16.48 -11.11
N LEU A 84 9.76 16.13 -10.80
CA LEU A 84 8.81 15.67 -11.81
C LEU A 84 8.59 16.76 -12.89
N CYS A 85 8.37 18.03 -12.51
CA CYS A 85 8.20 19.13 -13.46
C CYS A 85 9.40 19.27 -14.40
N SER A 86 10.63 19.16 -13.88
CA SER A 86 11.86 19.20 -14.67
C SER A 86 11.89 18.06 -15.71
N PHE A 87 11.56 16.84 -15.28
CA PHE A 87 11.46 15.67 -16.17
C PHE A 87 10.39 15.85 -17.25
N LEU A 88 9.20 16.32 -16.88
CA LEU A 88 8.09 16.54 -17.82
C LEU A 88 8.45 17.55 -18.91
N SER A 89 9.14 18.63 -18.53
CA SER A 89 9.62 19.66 -19.45
C SER A 89 10.67 19.09 -20.41
N GLU A 90 11.67 18.37 -19.91
CA GLU A 90 12.72 17.74 -20.73
C GLU A 90 12.12 16.75 -21.74
N LYS A 91 11.22 15.88 -21.30
CA LYS A 91 10.65 14.81 -22.13
C LYS A 91 9.48 15.24 -23.00
N LYS A 92 9.01 16.49 -22.87
CA LYS A 92 7.85 17.03 -23.62
C LYS A 92 6.65 16.09 -23.53
N VAL A 93 6.25 15.77 -22.29
CA VAL A 93 5.13 14.87 -22.02
C VAL A 93 3.82 15.52 -22.44
N ALA A 94 3.00 14.83 -23.23
CA ALA A 94 1.73 15.34 -23.72
C ALA A 94 0.58 15.12 -22.71
N ASN A 95 0.51 13.95 -22.11
CA ASN A 95 -0.53 13.56 -21.16
C ASN A 95 0.12 13.01 -19.89
N LEU A 96 -0.20 13.61 -18.76
CA LEU A 96 0.18 13.14 -17.42
C LEU A 96 -1.02 12.48 -16.74
N ASN A 97 -0.85 11.28 -16.23
CA ASN A 97 -1.87 10.56 -15.49
C ASN A 97 -1.39 10.28 -14.07
N LEU A 98 -2.28 10.46 -13.11
CA LEU A 98 -2.06 10.22 -11.69
C LEU A 98 -3.19 9.33 -11.19
N PHE A 99 -2.90 8.34 -10.37
CA PHE A 99 -3.96 7.79 -9.51
C PHE A 99 -4.29 8.79 -8.40
N GLU A 100 -5.53 8.77 -7.88
CA GLU A 100 -5.86 9.53 -6.67
C GLU A 100 -4.78 9.33 -5.62
N ILE A 101 -4.35 10.42 -4.99
CA ILE A 101 -3.32 10.39 -3.95
C ILE A 101 -4.04 10.38 -2.61
N GLU A 102 -3.87 9.31 -1.86
CA GLU A 102 -4.63 9.07 -0.62
C GLU A 102 -4.13 9.92 0.56
N ASP A 103 -2.85 10.30 0.54
CA ASP A 103 -2.29 11.23 1.51
C ASP A 103 -2.53 12.69 1.09
N LYS A 104 -3.53 13.33 1.72
CA LYS A 104 -3.86 14.73 1.45
C LYS A 104 -2.75 15.71 1.78
N SER A 105 -1.89 15.38 2.74
CA SER A 105 -0.76 16.23 3.12
C SER A 105 0.29 16.28 2.01
N PHE A 106 0.39 15.21 1.23
CA PHE A 106 1.22 15.17 0.03
C PHE A 106 0.45 15.66 -1.21
N GLU A 107 -0.81 15.23 -1.39
CA GLU A 107 -1.63 15.55 -2.58
C GLU A 107 -1.72 17.04 -2.84
N LEU A 108 -2.16 17.82 -1.84
CA LEU A 108 -2.46 19.24 -2.03
C LEU A 108 -1.23 20.08 -2.45
N PRO A 109 -0.06 19.99 -1.77
CA PRO A 109 1.14 20.68 -2.22
C PRO A 109 1.65 20.20 -3.58
N PHE A 110 1.59 18.88 -3.83
CA PHE A 110 2.04 18.26 -5.06
C PHE A 110 1.25 18.78 -6.28
N LEU A 111 -0.08 18.74 -6.22
CA LEU A 111 -0.95 19.22 -7.31
C LEU A 111 -0.77 20.73 -7.53
N LYS A 112 -0.64 21.50 -6.46
CA LYS A 112 -0.39 22.94 -6.56
C LYS A 112 0.91 23.28 -7.32
N VAL A 113 1.96 22.48 -7.14
CA VAL A 113 3.22 22.68 -7.90
C VAL A 113 2.99 22.40 -9.39
N LEU A 114 2.26 21.32 -9.74
CA LEU A 114 1.93 21.02 -11.13
C LEU A 114 1.09 22.12 -11.79
N GLU A 115 0.08 22.64 -11.08
CA GLU A 115 -0.77 23.74 -11.54
C GLU A 115 0.02 25.01 -11.78
N ASN A 116 0.90 25.40 -10.83
CA ASN A 116 1.77 26.57 -10.96
C ASN A 116 2.75 26.44 -12.13
N ALA A 117 3.16 25.22 -12.47
CA ALA A 117 4.01 24.94 -13.63
C ALA A 117 3.22 24.86 -14.96
N GLY A 118 1.90 25.03 -14.93
CA GLY A 118 1.03 24.93 -16.11
C GLY A 118 0.91 23.53 -16.67
N ILE A 119 1.14 22.50 -15.84
CA ILE A 119 1.06 21.08 -16.26
C ILE A 119 -0.38 20.61 -16.16
N THR A 120 -0.90 20.12 -17.30
CA THR A 120 -2.22 19.47 -17.34
C THR A 120 -2.08 17.99 -16.99
N TYR A 121 -2.98 17.47 -16.15
CA TYR A 121 -2.99 16.08 -15.72
C TYR A 121 -4.41 15.54 -15.62
N SER A 122 -4.52 14.21 -15.66
CA SER A 122 -5.77 13.48 -15.40
C SER A 122 -5.63 12.68 -14.10
N ILE A 123 -6.63 12.72 -13.25
CA ILE A 123 -6.69 11.88 -12.05
C ILE A 123 -7.58 10.67 -12.35
N ILE A 124 -7.08 9.50 -12.01
CA ILE A 124 -7.74 8.19 -12.16
C ILE A 124 -8.09 7.70 -10.77
N ASP A 125 -9.30 7.15 -10.60
CA ASP A 125 -9.74 6.56 -9.34
C ASP A 125 -8.74 5.50 -8.87
N SER A 126 -8.38 5.59 -7.59
CA SER A 126 -7.45 4.65 -6.97
C SER A 126 -8.17 3.39 -6.52
N PRO A 127 -7.67 2.19 -6.85
CA PRO A 127 -8.21 0.94 -6.33
C PRO A 127 -7.71 0.61 -4.92
N MET A 128 -6.93 1.49 -4.30
CA MET A 128 -6.35 1.26 -2.97
C MET A 128 -7.42 1.01 -1.90
N PHE A 129 -8.57 1.69 -2.02
CA PHE A 129 -9.72 1.54 -1.12
C PHE A 129 -10.97 1.07 -1.86
N MET A 130 -11.79 0.26 -1.19
CA MET A 130 -13.08 -0.20 -1.71
C MET A 130 -14.07 0.95 -1.95
N PHE A 131 -13.93 2.03 -1.21
CA PHE A 131 -14.78 3.21 -1.32
C PHE A 131 -14.05 4.33 -2.05
N SER A 132 -14.71 4.89 -3.05
CA SER A 132 -14.27 6.16 -3.63
C SER A 132 -14.50 7.32 -2.65
N ARG A 133 -13.81 8.44 -2.88
CA ARG A 133 -14.07 9.70 -2.15
C ARG A 133 -15.53 10.14 -2.29
N LYS A 134 -16.14 9.88 -3.46
CA LYS A 134 -17.55 10.15 -3.72
C LYS A 134 -18.46 9.31 -2.83
N ASP A 135 -18.19 8.01 -2.70
CA ASP A 135 -18.97 7.11 -1.84
C ASP A 135 -18.98 7.58 -0.39
N PHE A 136 -17.82 7.96 0.12
CA PHE A 136 -17.70 8.49 1.47
C PHE A 136 -18.46 9.80 1.63
N SER A 137 -18.31 10.73 0.68
CA SER A 137 -19.03 12.01 0.69
C SER A 137 -20.54 11.83 0.66
N ASP A 138 -21.04 10.93 -0.19
CA ASP A 138 -22.47 10.66 -0.32
C ASP A 138 -23.04 10.01 0.95
N PHE A 139 -22.29 9.07 1.56
CA PHE A 139 -22.68 8.51 2.85
C PHE A 139 -22.71 9.58 3.95
N HIS A 140 -21.70 10.45 4.01
CA HIS A 140 -21.58 11.48 5.05
C HIS A 140 -22.69 12.52 4.98
N LYS A 141 -23.15 12.90 3.79
CA LYS A 141 -24.27 13.87 3.61
C LYS A 141 -25.56 13.42 4.28
N GLY A 142 -25.79 12.10 4.39
CA GLY A 142 -27.00 11.51 4.97
C GLY A 142 -26.96 11.36 6.50
N VAL A 143 -25.86 11.69 7.19
CA VAL A 143 -25.69 11.40 8.61
C VAL A 143 -25.37 12.65 9.42
N LYS A 144 -26.08 12.84 10.57
CA LYS A 144 -25.82 13.96 11.49
C LYS A 144 -24.49 13.80 12.23
N GLN A 145 -24.11 12.57 12.56
CA GLN A 145 -22.88 12.22 13.27
C GLN A 145 -22.26 10.99 12.61
N PHE A 146 -21.03 11.13 12.15
CA PHE A 146 -20.26 10.02 11.60
C PHE A 146 -19.96 8.98 12.69
N ARG A 147 -20.26 7.70 12.40
CA ARG A 147 -19.90 6.56 13.24
C ARG A 147 -19.31 5.48 12.34
N MET A 148 -18.11 4.99 12.67
CA MET A 148 -17.43 3.96 11.91
C MET A 148 -18.29 2.70 11.74
N ASN A 149 -19.00 2.27 12.80
CA ASN A 149 -19.90 1.13 12.72
C ASN A 149 -20.99 1.30 11.65
N SER A 150 -21.59 2.50 11.51
CA SER A 150 -22.60 2.77 10.48
C SER A 150 -22.00 2.72 9.08
N PHE A 151 -20.78 3.23 8.91
CA PHE A 151 -20.04 3.17 7.65
C PHE A 151 -19.66 1.74 7.29
N TYR A 152 -19.21 0.94 8.26
CA TYR A 152 -18.91 -0.48 8.08
C TYR A 152 -20.16 -1.27 7.62
N ILE A 153 -21.31 -1.06 8.25
CA ILE A 153 -22.58 -1.69 7.85
C ILE A 153 -22.98 -1.26 6.43
N PHE A 154 -22.82 0.03 6.12
CA PHE A 154 -23.04 0.55 4.77
C PHE A 154 -22.16 -0.16 3.74
N GLY A 155 -20.87 -0.33 4.05
CA GLY A 155 -19.91 -1.04 3.20
C GLY A 155 -20.30 -2.49 2.95
N ARG A 156 -20.59 -3.23 4.01
CA ARG A 156 -21.02 -4.63 3.88
C ARG A 156 -22.26 -4.78 2.98
N LYS A 157 -23.23 -3.87 3.11
CA LYS A 157 -24.43 -3.88 2.26
C LYS A 157 -24.12 -3.47 0.82
N LYS A 158 -23.31 -2.43 0.62
CA LYS A 158 -22.93 -1.95 -0.71
C LYS A 158 -22.21 -3.01 -1.54
N PHE A 159 -21.29 -3.74 -0.90
CA PHE A 159 -20.44 -4.75 -1.56
C PHE A 159 -20.96 -6.19 -1.38
N ASN A 160 -22.11 -6.37 -0.73
CA ASN A 160 -22.73 -7.68 -0.45
C ASN A 160 -21.79 -8.65 0.28
N ILE A 161 -21.02 -8.15 1.27
CA ILE A 161 -20.01 -8.94 1.99
C ILE A 161 -20.59 -9.54 3.26
N LEU A 162 -20.51 -10.88 3.42
CA LEU A 162 -20.98 -11.63 4.59
C LEU A 162 -22.44 -11.32 4.97
N LEU A 163 -23.30 -11.23 3.98
CA LEU A 163 -24.76 -11.06 4.14
C LEU A 163 -25.48 -12.34 3.70
N ASP A 164 -26.59 -12.64 4.37
CA ASP A 164 -27.55 -13.65 3.94
C ASP A 164 -28.51 -13.09 2.86
N ASN A 165 -29.41 -13.93 2.39
CA ASN A 165 -30.40 -13.55 1.37
C ASN A 165 -31.36 -12.45 1.83
N ASP A 166 -31.53 -12.24 3.13
CA ASP A 166 -32.36 -11.20 3.73
C ASP A 166 -31.59 -9.90 4.01
N GLN A 167 -30.35 -9.80 3.52
CA GLN A 167 -29.43 -8.67 3.78
C GLN A 167 -29.08 -8.49 5.28
N LYS A 168 -29.16 -9.58 6.05
CA LYS A 168 -28.71 -9.63 7.45
C LYS A 168 -27.27 -10.15 7.54
N PRO A 169 -26.53 -9.81 8.61
CA PRO A 169 -25.16 -10.27 8.74
C PRO A 169 -25.09 -11.79 8.97
N VAL A 170 -24.27 -12.48 8.20
CA VAL A 170 -23.91 -13.89 8.47
C VAL A 170 -23.38 -13.98 9.90
N GLY A 171 -23.83 -14.99 10.65
CA GLY A 171 -23.51 -15.13 12.08
C GLY A 171 -24.37 -14.31 13.03
N GLY A 172 -25.37 -13.54 12.50
CA GLY A 172 -26.39 -12.85 13.29
C GLY A 172 -25.98 -11.53 13.96
N LYS A 173 -24.70 -11.13 13.85
CA LYS A 173 -24.18 -9.89 14.45
C LYS A 173 -23.41 -9.07 13.42
N TRP A 174 -23.49 -7.72 13.52
CA TRP A 174 -22.72 -6.81 12.69
C TRP A 174 -21.27 -6.64 13.17
N SER A 175 -21.00 -6.81 14.45
CA SER A 175 -19.67 -6.71 15.05
C SER A 175 -19.44 -7.81 16.07
N TYR A 176 -18.21 -8.30 16.13
CA TYR A 176 -17.70 -9.28 17.09
C TYR A 176 -16.60 -8.71 17.99
N ASP A 177 -16.39 -7.40 18.02
CA ASP A 177 -15.36 -6.73 18.82
C ASP A 177 -15.35 -7.13 20.31
N ALA A 178 -16.52 -7.47 20.87
CA ALA A 178 -16.59 -7.92 22.25
C ALA A 178 -15.96 -9.30 22.48
N ASP A 179 -15.74 -10.06 21.42
CA ASP A 179 -15.28 -11.46 21.46
C ASP A 179 -13.78 -11.60 21.12
N ASN A 180 -13.05 -10.51 20.79
CA ASN A 180 -11.68 -10.53 20.26
C ASN A 180 -10.56 -10.55 21.32
N ARG A 181 -10.89 -10.59 22.63
CA ARG A 181 -9.93 -10.46 23.76
C ARG A 181 -9.74 -11.76 24.54
N LYS A 182 -9.93 -12.91 23.92
CA LYS A 182 -9.73 -14.19 24.61
C LYS A 182 -8.25 -14.44 24.83
N LYS A 183 -7.95 -15.04 26.00
CA LYS A 183 -6.58 -15.49 26.30
C LYS A 183 -6.26 -16.72 25.43
N ILE A 184 -5.07 -16.74 24.85
CA ILE A 184 -4.57 -17.89 24.11
C ILE A 184 -4.22 -19.00 25.12
N PRO A 185 -4.77 -20.22 24.99
CA PRO A 185 -4.40 -21.34 25.86
C PRO A 185 -2.91 -21.67 25.76
N PRO A 186 -2.26 -22.08 26.86
CA PRO A 186 -0.80 -22.25 26.92
C PRO A 186 -0.21 -23.19 25.85
N ASN A 187 -0.98 -24.20 25.40
CA ASN A 187 -0.51 -25.20 24.45
C ASN A 187 -1.04 -24.96 23.02
N THR A 188 -1.54 -23.77 22.74
CA THR A 188 -2.02 -23.44 21.39
C THR A 188 -0.84 -23.31 20.44
N ALA A 189 -0.85 -24.06 19.36
CA ALA A 189 0.13 -23.91 18.27
C ALA A 189 -0.06 -22.55 17.59
N ILE A 190 0.99 -21.74 17.58
CA ILE A 190 1.00 -20.44 16.91
C ILE A 190 1.81 -20.62 15.63
N PRO A 191 1.21 -20.38 14.43
CA PRO A 191 1.94 -20.50 13.18
C PRO A 191 3.08 -19.49 13.09
N GLU A 192 4.19 -19.89 12.50
CA GLU A 192 5.28 -18.97 12.16
C GLU A 192 4.94 -18.16 10.89
N LEU A 193 5.51 -16.96 10.75
CA LEU A 193 5.40 -16.23 9.49
C LEU A 193 6.15 -16.98 8.37
N PRO A 194 5.66 -16.90 7.11
CA PRO A 194 6.40 -17.39 5.96
C PRO A 194 7.78 -16.75 5.88
N LYS A 195 8.76 -17.49 5.39
CA LYS A 195 10.10 -16.97 5.09
C LYS A 195 10.18 -16.57 3.63
N TYR A 196 10.70 -15.38 3.37
CA TYR A 196 10.85 -14.83 2.02
C TYR A 196 12.30 -14.72 1.61
N ASN A 197 12.54 -14.80 0.31
CA ASN A 197 13.87 -14.49 -0.23
C ASN A 197 14.14 -13.00 -0.07
N ILE A 198 15.35 -12.68 0.37
CA ILE A 198 15.80 -11.30 0.47
C ILE A 198 15.80 -10.67 -0.93
N SER A 199 15.39 -9.40 -1.03
CA SER A 199 15.41 -8.64 -2.28
C SER A 199 16.82 -8.62 -2.90
N MET A 200 16.90 -8.68 -4.22
CA MET A 200 18.15 -8.45 -4.93
C MET A 200 18.74 -7.05 -4.67
N TYR A 201 17.91 -6.13 -4.20
CA TYR A 201 18.32 -4.77 -3.85
C TYR A 201 18.76 -4.60 -2.39
N HIS A 202 18.74 -5.67 -1.58
CA HIS A 202 19.04 -5.64 -0.15
C HIS A 202 20.34 -4.90 0.18
N GLU A 203 21.45 -5.31 -0.42
CA GLU A 203 22.77 -4.73 -0.12
C GLU A 203 22.83 -3.24 -0.47
N SER A 204 22.33 -2.88 -1.66
CA SER A 204 22.37 -1.50 -2.14
C SER A 204 21.46 -0.58 -1.31
N VAL A 205 20.27 -1.04 -0.91
CA VAL A 205 19.33 -0.28 -0.08
C VAL A 205 19.83 -0.19 1.36
N SER A 206 20.37 -1.28 1.93
CA SER A 206 20.92 -1.28 3.29
C SER A 206 22.11 -0.31 3.41
N LYS A 207 23.02 -0.32 2.42
CA LYS A 207 24.14 0.63 2.36
C LYS A 207 23.64 2.08 2.29
N LEU A 208 22.65 2.36 1.45
CA LEU A 208 22.05 3.68 1.29
C LEU A 208 21.43 4.15 2.61
N ILE A 209 20.67 3.29 3.30
CA ILE A 209 20.03 3.61 4.58
C ILE A 209 21.08 3.92 5.65
N ASN A 210 22.11 3.11 5.77
CA ASN A 210 23.19 3.33 6.73
C ASN A 210 23.97 4.63 6.45
N GLN A 211 24.08 5.01 5.18
CA GLN A 211 24.76 6.24 4.77
C GLN A 211 23.94 7.50 5.02
N HIS A 212 22.64 7.47 4.74
CA HIS A 212 21.80 8.68 4.71
C HIS A 212 20.80 8.80 5.86
N PHE A 213 20.48 7.70 6.55
CA PHE A 213 19.46 7.59 7.59
C PHE A 213 19.99 6.91 8.85
N SER A 214 21.29 7.07 9.12
CA SER A 214 21.96 6.44 10.28
C SER A 214 21.35 6.85 11.62
N ASP A 215 20.80 8.09 11.71
CA ASP A 215 20.16 8.67 12.89
C ASP A 215 18.67 8.34 13.02
N HIS A 216 18.11 7.58 12.07
CA HIS A 216 16.75 7.05 12.12
C HIS A 216 16.64 5.86 13.07
N PRO A 217 15.47 5.64 13.72
CA PRO A 217 15.29 4.53 14.66
C PRO A 217 15.33 3.16 13.98
N GLY A 218 15.68 2.15 14.79
CA GLY A 218 15.69 0.75 14.40
C GLY A 218 16.93 0.31 13.61
N GLU A 219 16.97 -0.98 13.34
CA GLU A 219 18.06 -1.65 12.63
C GLU A 219 17.51 -2.50 11.47
N LEU A 220 18.39 -2.92 10.57
CA LEU A 220 18.05 -3.77 9.40
C LEU A 220 18.41 -5.25 9.62
N THR A 221 18.32 -5.73 10.87
CA THR A 221 18.77 -7.06 11.25
C THR A 221 17.80 -8.18 10.90
N GLU A 222 16.51 -7.90 10.95
CA GLU A 222 15.46 -8.90 10.70
C GLU A 222 14.43 -8.38 9.69
N ILE A 223 14.55 -8.84 8.46
CA ILE A 223 13.57 -8.56 7.40
C ILE A 223 12.54 -9.70 7.39
N TRP A 224 11.41 -9.47 8.02
CA TRP A 224 10.34 -10.46 8.21
C TRP A 224 9.18 -10.33 7.20
N PHE A 225 9.21 -9.33 6.35
CA PHE A 225 8.14 -9.00 5.41
C PHE A 225 8.57 -9.18 3.96
N PRO A 226 7.64 -9.55 3.07
CA PRO A 226 7.91 -9.61 1.64
C PRO A 226 7.96 -8.20 1.02
N VAL A 227 8.66 -8.09 -0.11
CA VAL A 227 8.77 -6.85 -0.89
C VAL A 227 8.36 -7.04 -2.35
N ARG A 228 7.95 -8.25 -2.73
CA ARG A 228 7.45 -8.59 -4.07
C ARG A 228 5.99 -9.01 -4.00
N ARG A 229 5.25 -8.78 -5.06
CA ARG A 229 3.82 -9.11 -5.16
C ARG A 229 3.54 -10.60 -4.98
N GLU A 230 4.32 -11.47 -5.60
CA GLU A 230 4.17 -12.93 -5.46
C GLU A 230 4.30 -13.37 -4.00
N ASP A 231 5.32 -12.88 -3.30
CA ASP A 231 5.53 -13.19 -1.88
C ASP A 231 4.42 -12.58 -1.00
N ALA A 232 3.89 -11.41 -1.38
CA ALA A 232 2.76 -10.78 -0.72
C ALA A 232 1.47 -11.62 -0.85
N SER A 233 1.19 -12.15 -2.04
CA SER A 233 0.08 -13.07 -2.28
C SER A 233 0.23 -14.35 -1.47
N ASN A 234 1.44 -14.91 -1.40
CA ASN A 234 1.72 -16.08 -0.56
C ASN A 234 1.48 -15.81 0.94
N GLN A 235 1.81 -14.59 1.43
CA GLN A 235 1.50 -14.20 2.81
C GLN A 235 -0.01 -14.14 3.06
N LEU A 236 -0.78 -13.61 2.11
CA LEU A 236 -2.25 -13.59 2.19
C LEU A 236 -2.80 -15.02 2.27
N GLU A 237 -2.39 -15.92 1.37
CA GLU A 237 -2.82 -17.32 1.39
C GLU A 237 -2.49 -18.02 2.70
N THR A 238 -1.26 -17.87 3.19
CA THR A 238 -0.82 -18.44 4.47
C THR A 238 -1.67 -17.92 5.63
N PHE A 239 -1.99 -16.62 5.63
CA PHE A 239 -2.90 -16.07 6.64
C PHE A 239 -4.29 -16.70 6.57
N LEU A 240 -4.86 -16.83 5.38
CA LEU A 240 -6.20 -17.42 5.20
C LEU A 240 -6.26 -18.89 5.66
N GLN A 241 -5.22 -19.65 5.36
CA GLN A 241 -5.18 -21.08 5.67
C GLN A 241 -4.86 -21.37 7.15
N GLU A 242 -3.92 -20.65 7.73
CA GLU A 242 -3.32 -21.02 9.02
C GLU A 242 -3.76 -20.14 10.20
N ARG A 243 -4.19 -18.91 9.95
CA ARG A 243 -4.39 -17.89 11.01
C ARG A 243 -5.80 -17.35 11.08
N LEU A 244 -6.52 -17.25 9.96
CA LEU A 244 -7.82 -16.59 9.89
C LEU A 244 -8.84 -17.16 10.90
N ASN A 245 -8.86 -18.46 11.10
CA ASN A 245 -9.78 -19.11 12.03
C ASN A 245 -9.60 -18.67 13.49
N CYS A 246 -8.38 -18.26 13.86
CA CYS A 246 -8.03 -17.81 15.20
C CYS A 246 -7.89 -16.28 15.30
N PHE A 247 -7.79 -15.59 14.16
CA PHE A 247 -7.56 -14.14 14.11
C PHE A 247 -8.58 -13.38 14.94
N GLY A 248 -9.87 -13.54 14.66
CA GLY A 248 -10.92 -12.72 15.29
C GLY A 248 -11.01 -12.89 16.80
N ILE A 249 -10.81 -14.10 17.33
CA ILE A 249 -10.93 -14.35 18.78
C ILE A 249 -9.71 -13.95 19.59
N TYR A 250 -8.54 -13.85 18.95
CA TYR A 250 -7.24 -13.52 19.57
C TYR A 250 -6.62 -12.23 19.03
N GLU A 251 -7.41 -11.38 18.36
CA GLU A 251 -6.89 -10.14 17.73
C GLU A 251 -6.14 -9.25 18.74
N ASP A 252 -6.72 -9.04 19.93
CA ASP A 252 -6.14 -8.22 21.01
C ASP A 252 -5.31 -9.04 22.01
N ALA A 253 -5.03 -10.33 21.74
CA ALA A 253 -4.25 -11.16 22.67
C ALA A 253 -2.77 -10.77 22.66
N LEU A 254 -2.14 -10.91 23.82
CA LEU A 254 -0.70 -10.69 24.02
C LEU A 254 -0.08 -11.93 24.64
N VAL A 255 1.05 -12.37 24.11
CA VAL A 255 1.87 -13.46 24.67
C VAL A 255 3.33 -13.01 24.66
N GLU A 256 4.01 -13.11 25.80
CA GLU A 256 5.41 -12.74 25.93
C GLU A 256 6.29 -13.50 24.96
N GLY A 257 7.18 -12.80 24.26
CA GLY A 257 8.10 -13.38 23.29
C GLY A 257 7.46 -13.79 21.96
N LYS A 258 6.16 -13.49 21.72
CA LYS A 258 5.44 -13.79 20.47
C LYS A 258 4.91 -12.52 19.83
N ASN A 259 5.55 -12.07 18.74
CA ASN A 259 5.25 -10.78 18.11
C ASN A 259 4.09 -10.84 17.12
N PHE A 260 3.81 -11.99 16.50
CA PHE A 260 2.90 -12.07 15.36
C PHE A 260 1.59 -12.80 15.67
N LEU A 261 1.59 -13.74 16.61
CA LEU A 261 0.43 -14.54 17.00
C LEU A 261 -0.40 -14.99 15.78
N PHE A 262 -1.68 -14.62 15.74
CA PHE A 262 -2.58 -14.92 14.63
C PHE A 262 -2.83 -13.71 13.72
N HIS A 263 -2.03 -12.63 13.84
CA HIS A 263 -2.17 -11.45 13.00
C HIS A 263 -1.86 -11.74 11.52
N SER A 264 -2.54 -11.02 10.63
CA SER A 264 -2.35 -11.16 9.18
C SER A 264 -1.00 -10.62 8.71
N CYS A 265 -0.49 -9.59 9.38
CA CYS A 265 0.71 -8.84 8.98
C CYS A 265 0.63 -8.25 7.56
N LEU A 266 -0.59 -8.02 7.04
CA LEU A 266 -0.83 -7.53 5.67
C LEU A 266 -0.78 -6.01 5.54
N SER A 267 -0.80 -5.25 6.64
CA SER A 267 -0.91 -3.78 6.61
C SER A 267 0.18 -3.09 5.79
N LEU A 268 1.42 -3.58 5.84
CA LEU A 268 2.52 -3.08 5.01
C LEU A 268 2.21 -3.22 3.52
N LEU A 269 1.73 -4.41 3.14
CA LEU A 269 1.48 -4.82 1.76
C LEU A 269 0.31 -4.05 1.16
N LEU A 270 -0.72 -3.81 1.97
CA LEU A 270 -1.85 -2.96 1.62
C LEU A 270 -1.42 -1.49 1.48
N ASN A 271 -0.55 -1.00 2.38
CA ASN A 271 -0.04 0.37 2.31
C ASN A 271 0.85 0.63 1.09
N ALA A 272 1.53 -0.38 0.56
CA ALA A 272 2.30 -0.27 -0.69
C ALA A 272 1.49 -0.64 -1.93
N CYS A 273 0.26 -1.12 -1.79
CA CYS A 273 -0.57 -1.68 -2.86
C CYS A 273 0.09 -2.86 -3.61
N LEU A 274 0.93 -3.64 -2.92
CA LEU A 274 1.32 -4.97 -3.38
C LEU A 274 0.14 -5.93 -3.29
N LEU A 275 -0.71 -5.73 -2.28
CA LEU A 275 -2.08 -6.26 -2.17
C LEU A 275 -3.03 -5.06 -2.11
N TYR A 276 -4.19 -5.15 -2.72
CA TYR A 276 -5.24 -4.13 -2.62
C TYR A 276 -6.62 -4.76 -2.81
N THR A 277 -7.67 -3.98 -2.64
CA THR A 277 -9.03 -4.49 -2.42
C THR A 277 -9.62 -5.32 -3.55
N SER A 278 -9.18 -5.17 -4.80
CA SER A 278 -9.63 -6.01 -5.91
C SER A 278 -9.04 -7.42 -5.86
N ASP A 279 -7.77 -7.57 -5.46
CA ASP A 279 -7.10 -8.87 -5.40
C ASP A 279 -7.62 -9.70 -4.22
N ALA A 280 -7.77 -9.06 -3.05
CA ALA A 280 -8.27 -9.74 -1.85
C ALA A 280 -9.76 -10.11 -1.95
N ALA A 281 -10.57 -9.39 -2.74
CA ALA A 281 -11.97 -9.72 -2.94
C ALA A 281 -12.16 -10.88 -3.92
N ASP A 282 -11.37 -10.95 -4.99
CA ASP A 282 -11.45 -12.01 -6.00
C ASP A 282 -11.04 -13.38 -5.43
N ASP A 283 -10.07 -13.41 -4.50
CA ASP A 283 -9.63 -14.65 -3.86
C ASP A 283 -10.57 -15.13 -2.75
N LEU A 284 -11.34 -14.24 -2.12
CA LEU A 284 -12.38 -14.60 -1.13
C LEU A 284 -13.64 -15.22 -1.76
N TYR A 285 -13.81 -15.11 -3.08
CA TYR A 285 -14.94 -15.68 -3.83
C TYR A 285 -14.59 -16.94 -4.63
N ARG A 286 -13.35 -17.42 -4.58
CA ARG A 286 -12.90 -18.69 -5.16
C ARG A 286 -12.85 -19.79 -4.08
#